data_dc5c61b20e722409bd612e312c1aee58
#
_entry.id   dc5c61b20e722409bd612e312c1aee58
#
_cell.length_a   1.000
_cell.length_b   1.000
_cell.length_c   1.000
_cell.angle_alpha   90.00
_cell.angle_beta   90.00
_cell.angle_gamma   90.00
#
_symmetry.space_group_name_H-M   'P 1'
#
loop_
_entity.id
_entity.type
_entity.pdbx_description
1 polymer ?
#
loop_
_entity_poly.entity_id
_entity_poly.type
_entity_poly.pdbx_seq_one_letter_code
_entity_poly.pdbx_strand_id
1 'polypeptide(L)'
;KSSRGILAKGDKINFSTKNESITIEGKSSSLTYDNIFMFSQDLVKVDNLKGNFIIKGNEAELKTDSIHIFGTLIKGNFVTIDNVNEVEKLYVEDDKQANIKTENINMFAKKANYNKQDNIIELFENVKVIRGNEIIIGDYANIDTLNESYKIKSNNSDKKVKILISQTNE
;
A
#
# COMPACT_ATOMS: atom_id res chain seq x y z
N LYS A 1 12.62 25.87 11.74
CA LYS A 1 11.25 25.37 11.43
C LYS A 1 11.28 24.86 10.00
N SER A 2 11.39 23.56 9.81
CA SER A 2 11.22 22.93 8.51
C SER A 2 9.75 23.13 8.10
N SER A 3 9.49 23.93 7.07
CA SER A 3 8.17 24.03 6.47
C SER A 3 7.91 22.70 5.77
N ARG A 4 7.00 21.92 6.29
CA ARG A 4 6.53 20.70 5.63
C ARG A 4 5.90 21.10 4.30
N GLY A 5 6.54 20.74 3.21
CA GLY A 5 6.08 21.09 1.88
C GLY A 5 4.99 20.12 1.43
N ILE A 6 3.83 20.68 1.06
CA ILE A 6 2.83 19.95 0.27
C ILE A 6 3.05 20.31 -1.18
N LEU A 7 3.27 19.31 -2.04
CA LEU A 7 3.35 19.48 -3.48
C LEU A 7 2.23 18.69 -4.15
N ALA A 8 1.32 19.38 -4.82
CA ALA A 8 0.20 18.78 -5.56
C ALA A 8 0.33 19.10 -7.05
N LYS A 9 0.06 18.10 -7.91
CA LYS A 9 0.00 18.23 -9.37
C LYS A 9 -1.20 17.45 -9.90
N GLY A 10 -1.86 17.96 -10.92
CA GLY A 10 -3.01 17.34 -11.59
C GLY A 10 -3.68 18.30 -12.54
N ASP A 11 -4.65 17.79 -13.32
CA ASP A 11 -5.40 18.61 -14.27
C ASP A 11 -6.38 19.54 -13.53
N LYS A 12 -6.91 19.08 -12.39
CA LYS A 12 -7.78 19.86 -11.53
C LYS A 12 -7.44 19.62 -10.06
N ILE A 13 -7.27 20.69 -9.31
CA ILE A 13 -6.98 20.66 -7.88
C ILE A 13 -8.04 21.47 -7.13
N ASN A 14 -8.73 20.83 -6.19
CA ASN A 14 -9.66 21.46 -5.27
C ASN A 14 -9.07 21.38 -3.86
N PHE A 15 -8.89 22.53 -3.24
CA PHE A 15 -8.44 22.64 -1.86
C PHE A 15 -9.50 23.32 -1.00
N SER A 16 -9.83 22.71 0.13
CA SER A 16 -10.77 23.26 1.12
C SER A 16 -10.06 23.54 2.42
N THR A 17 -9.91 24.81 2.76
CA THR A 17 -9.35 25.24 4.05
C THR A 17 -10.25 24.89 5.23
N LYS A 18 -11.58 24.87 5.02
CA LYS A 18 -12.57 24.54 6.06
C LYS A 18 -12.46 23.08 6.50
N ASN A 19 -12.24 22.19 5.56
CA ASN A 19 -12.19 20.73 5.80
C ASN A 19 -10.75 20.21 5.78
N GLU A 20 -9.76 21.08 5.58
CA GLU A 20 -8.36 20.73 5.39
C GLU A 20 -8.19 19.56 4.42
N SER A 21 -8.93 19.62 3.31
CA SER A 21 -8.95 18.53 2.33
C SER A 21 -8.43 18.98 0.97
N ILE A 22 -7.76 18.07 0.27
CA ILE A 22 -7.31 18.24 -1.10
C ILE A 22 -7.84 17.11 -1.96
N THR A 23 -8.33 17.48 -3.16
CA THR A 23 -8.74 16.54 -4.20
C THR A 23 -8.04 16.91 -5.48
N ILE A 24 -7.34 15.96 -6.08
CA ILE A 24 -6.55 16.11 -7.30
C ILE A 24 -7.10 15.13 -8.31
N GLU A 25 -7.51 15.61 -9.46
CA GLU A 25 -8.10 14.83 -10.54
C GLU A 25 -7.32 15.00 -11.83
N GLY A 26 -7.25 13.96 -12.66
CA GLY A 26 -6.63 13.98 -13.98
C GLY A 26 -5.62 12.86 -14.20
N LYS A 27 -5.08 12.79 -15.41
CA LYS A 27 -4.23 11.70 -15.89
C LYS A 27 -2.88 11.56 -15.17
N SER A 28 -2.48 12.55 -14.40
CA SER A 28 -1.22 12.57 -13.64
C SER A 28 -1.43 13.25 -12.31
N SER A 29 -2.40 12.77 -11.54
CA SER A 29 -2.70 13.28 -10.21
C SER A 29 -1.66 12.82 -9.20
N SER A 30 -0.94 13.75 -8.57
CA SER A 30 0.06 13.40 -7.55
C SER A 30 0.05 14.36 -6.37
N LEU A 31 0.35 13.81 -5.20
CA LEU A 31 0.51 14.55 -3.96
C LEU A 31 1.77 14.05 -3.24
N THR A 32 2.65 14.96 -2.89
CA THR A 32 3.73 14.71 -1.93
C THR A 32 3.39 15.44 -0.64
N TYR A 33 3.35 14.72 0.45
CA TYR A 33 3.08 15.23 1.78
C TYR A 33 4.06 14.62 2.79
N ASP A 34 4.99 15.42 3.27
CA ASP A 34 6.15 14.97 4.05
C ASP A 34 6.93 13.86 3.30
N ASN A 35 7.01 12.67 3.89
CA ASN A 35 7.64 11.46 3.32
C ASN A 35 6.66 10.56 2.57
N ILE A 36 5.42 11.00 2.34
CA ILE A 36 4.39 10.23 1.68
C ILE A 36 4.18 10.76 0.26
N PHE A 37 4.35 9.90 -0.72
CA PHE A 37 4.04 10.16 -2.12
C PHE A 37 2.83 9.37 -2.55
N MET A 38 1.88 10.03 -3.22
CA MET A 38 0.67 9.44 -3.79
C MET A 38 0.57 9.81 -5.26
N PHE A 39 0.21 8.85 -6.10
CA PHE A 39 0.00 9.06 -7.53
C PHE A 39 -1.18 8.24 -8.03
N SER A 40 -1.86 8.74 -9.06
CA SER A 40 -2.86 8.02 -9.83
C SER A 40 -3.10 8.69 -11.19
N GLN A 41 -3.59 7.92 -12.15
CA GLN A 41 -4.10 8.42 -13.43
C GLN A 41 -5.56 8.92 -13.37
N ASP A 42 -6.17 9.02 -12.18
CA ASP A 42 -7.56 9.47 -12.02
C ASP A 42 -7.72 10.40 -10.81
N LEU A 43 -7.58 9.88 -9.58
CA LEU A 43 -7.93 10.59 -8.36
C LEU A 43 -6.93 10.37 -7.24
N VAL A 44 -6.46 11.47 -6.63
CA VAL A 44 -5.83 11.49 -5.31
C VAL A 44 -6.62 12.42 -4.40
N LYS A 45 -7.10 11.91 -3.27
CA LYS A 45 -7.86 12.69 -2.28
C LYS A 45 -7.32 12.45 -0.88
N VAL A 46 -7.14 13.53 -0.13
CA VAL A 46 -6.76 13.52 1.28
C VAL A 46 -7.71 14.40 2.07
N ASP A 47 -8.20 13.90 3.19
CA ASP A 47 -8.95 14.64 4.21
C ASP A 47 -8.09 14.67 5.48
N ASN A 48 -7.42 15.79 5.70
CA ASN A 48 -6.44 15.92 6.77
C ASN A 48 -7.10 15.97 8.16
N LEU A 49 -8.31 16.54 8.27
CA LEU A 49 -9.07 16.55 9.53
C LEU A 49 -9.44 15.14 10.00
N LYS A 50 -9.77 14.26 9.05
CA LYS A 50 -10.10 12.86 9.36
C LYS A 50 -8.90 11.94 9.30
N GLY A 51 -7.76 12.44 8.82
CA GLY A 51 -6.56 11.65 8.57
C GLY A 51 -6.73 10.59 7.47
N ASN A 52 -7.71 10.72 6.57
CA ASN A 52 -8.02 9.70 5.57
C ASN A 52 -7.50 10.07 4.19
N PHE A 53 -7.18 9.05 3.39
CA PHE A 53 -6.84 9.24 1.98
C PHE A 53 -7.42 8.17 1.08
N ILE A 54 -7.58 8.51 -0.21
CA ILE A 54 -8.00 7.61 -1.29
C ILE A 54 -7.16 7.94 -2.52
N ILE A 55 -6.59 6.91 -3.13
CA ILE A 55 -5.89 6.94 -4.41
C ILE A 55 -6.62 5.95 -5.30
N LYS A 56 -7.18 6.41 -6.42
CA LYS A 56 -8.00 5.58 -7.29
C LYS A 56 -7.67 5.83 -8.75
N GLY A 57 -7.65 4.77 -9.55
CA GLY A 57 -7.40 4.79 -10.98
C GLY A 57 -6.29 3.84 -11.37
N ASN A 58 -6.00 3.78 -12.66
CA ASN A 58 -4.86 3.01 -13.14
C ASN A 58 -3.57 3.56 -12.55
N GLU A 59 -2.64 2.65 -12.27
CA GLU A 59 -1.34 3.00 -11.69
C GLU A 59 -1.44 3.76 -10.37
N ALA A 60 -2.46 3.45 -9.53
CA ALA A 60 -2.50 4.01 -8.19
C ALA A 60 -1.27 3.57 -7.42
N GLU A 61 -0.55 4.54 -6.86
CA GLU A 61 0.72 4.35 -6.15
C GLU A 61 0.71 5.09 -4.81
N LEU A 62 1.17 4.40 -3.78
CA LEU A 62 1.50 4.98 -2.48
C LEU A 62 2.93 4.58 -2.12
N LYS A 63 3.76 5.55 -1.79
CA LYS A 63 5.13 5.30 -1.36
C LYS A 63 5.41 6.07 -0.07
N THR A 64 5.99 5.37 0.89
CA THR A 64 6.54 5.92 2.13
C THR A 64 7.99 5.44 2.29
N ASP A 65 8.65 5.76 3.39
CA ASP A 65 10.00 5.29 3.67
C ASP A 65 10.06 3.75 3.84
N SER A 66 8.96 3.13 4.31
CA SER A 66 8.93 1.70 4.68
C SER A 66 8.12 0.81 3.74
N ILE A 67 7.20 1.38 2.95
CA ILE A 67 6.29 0.61 2.12
C ILE A 67 6.05 1.28 0.78
N HIS A 68 6.01 0.49 -0.29
CA HIS A 68 5.70 0.92 -1.65
C HIS A 68 4.59 0.05 -2.21
N ILE A 69 3.49 0.65 -2.63
CA ILE A 69 2.25 -0.04 -3.00
C ILE A 69 1.79 0.41 -4.37
N PHE A 70 1.35 -0.55 -5.16
CA PHE A 70 0.68 -0.36 -6.45
C PHE A 70 -0.64 -1.11 -6.49
N GLY A 71 -1.65 -0.49 -7.10
CA GLY A 71 -2.98 -1.08 -7.30
C GLY A 71 -3.87 -0.19 -8.16
N THR A 72 -5.15 -0.46 -8.18
CA THR A 72 -6.17 0.40 -8.80
C THR A 72 -6.99 1.18 -7.77
N LEU A 73 -6.98 0.73 -6.52
CA LEU A 73 -7.56 1.42 -5.37
C LEU A 73 -6.66 1.23 -4.16
N ILE A 74 -6.23 2.34 -3.58
CA ILE A 74 -5.51 2.39 -2.30
C ILE A 74 -6.25 3.38 -1.41
N LYS A 75 -6.66 2.97 -0.22
CA LYS A 75 -7.30 3.82 0.78
C LYS A 75 -6.79 3.51 2.16
N GLY A 76 -6.77 4.50 3.01
CA GLY A 76 -6.27 4.31 4.37
C GLY A 76 -6.40 5.55 5.22
N ASN A 77 -5.72 5.51 6.34
CA ASN A 77 -5.61 6.64 7.24
C ASN A 77 -4.19 6.84 7.75
N PHE A 78 -3.93 8.07 8.15
CA PHE A 78 -2.68 8.50 8.80
C PHE A 78 -2.88 8.65 10.29
N VAL A 79 -1.79 8.47 11.01
CA VAL A 79 -1.61 8.97 12.38
C VAL A 79 -0.40 9.88 12.41
N THR A 80 -0.43 10.89 13.26
CA THR A 80 0.73 11.77 13.45
C THR A 80 1.47 11.32 14.71
N ILE A 81 2.70 10.84 14.52
CA ILE A 81 3.59 10.42 15.60
C ILE A 81 4.83 11.32 15.54
N ASP A 82 5.20 11.95 16.65
CA ASP A 82 6.36 12.84 16.75
C ASP A 82 6.41 13.91 15.65
N ASN A 83 5.23 14.43 15.30
CA ASN A 83 5.05 15.36 14.20
C ASN A 83 5.35 14.80 12.79
N VAL A 84 5.39 13.51 12.59
CA VAL A 84 5.50 12.84 11.29
C VAL A 84 4.19 12.12 11.00
N ASN A 85 3.68 12.24 9.77
CA ASN A 85 2.52 11.49 9.34
C ASN A 85 2.95 10.08 8.93
N GLU A 86 2.32 9.09 9.53
CA GLU A 86 2.56 7.69 9.22
C GLU A 86 1.25 7.02 8.81
N VAL A 87 1.33 6.11 7.86
CA VAL A 87 0.18 5.30 7.47
C VAL A 87 -0.11 4.28 8.57
N GLU A 88 -1.33 4.33 9.13
CA GLU A 88 -1.77 3.42 10.19
C GLU A 88 -2.46 2.19 9.63
N LYS A 89 -3.44 2.40 8.74
CA LYS A 89 -4.20 1.33 8.11
C LYS A 89 -4.30 1.56 6.62
N LEU A 90 -4.21 0.48 5.87
CA LEU A 90 -4.37 0.47 4.42
C LEU A 90 -5.31 -0.63 3.98
N TYR A 91 -6.08 -0.34 2.95
CA TYR A 91 -6.73 -1.29 2.08
C TYR A 91 -6.24 -1.06 0.67
N VAL A 92 -5.86 -2.14 0.00
CA VAL A 92 -5.39 -2.13 -1.39
C VAL A 92 -6.19 -3.13 -2.20
N GLU A 93 -6.56 -2.75 -3.41
CA GLU A 93 -7.25 -3.62 -4.36
C GLU A 93 -6.73 -3.37 -5.78
N ASP A 94 -6.67 -4.42 -6.56
CA ASP A 94 -6.37 -4.38 -7.98
C ASP A 94 -7.14 -5.48 -8.71
N ASP A 95 -7.70 -5.17 -9.86
CA ASP A 95 -8.48 -6.12 -10.67
C ASP A 95 -7.65 -7.33 -11.10
N LYS A 96 -6.35 -7.13 -11.31
CA LYS A 96 -5.40 -8.17 -11.69
C LYS A 96 -4.58 -8.61 -10.50
N GLN A 97 -3.69 -7.73 -10.05
CA GLN A 97 -2.77 -8.04 -8.96
C GLN A 97 -2.14 -6.76 -8.41
N ALA A 98 -2.48 -6.39 -7.18
CA ALA A 98 -1.77 -5.37 -6.41
C ALA A 98 -0.37 -5.85 -6.05
N ASN A 99 0.56 -4.91 -5.90
CA ASN A 99 1.91 -5.16 -5.42
C ASN A 99 2.17 -4.35 -4.15
N ILE A 100 2.62 -4.99 -3.10
CA ILE A 100 3.03 -4.37 -1.84
C ILE A 100 4.48 -4.77 -1.58
N LYS A 101 5.36 -3.79 -1.49
CA LYS A 101 6.79 -4.00 -1.29
C LYS A 101 7.24 -3.32 -0.01
N THR A 102 7.91 -4.06 0.84
CA THR A 102 8.71 -3.58 1.96
C THR A 102 10.20 -3.76 1.65
N GLU A 103 11.09 -3.43 2.58
CA GLU A 103 12.52 -3.60 2.39
C GLU A 103 12.91 -5.05 2.03
N ASN A 104 12.31 -6.03 2.71
CA ASN A 104 12.72 -7.44 2.64
C ASN A 104 11.72 -8.35 1.91
N ILE A 105 10.49 -7.90 1.67
CA ILE A 105 9.41 -8.75 1.17
C ILE A 105 8.69 -8.06 0.01
N ASN A 106 8.47 -8.79 -1.07
CA ASN A 106 7.63 -8.36 -2.19
C ASN A 106 6.38 -9.24 -2.26
N MET A 107 5.22 -8.64 -2.15
CA MET A 107 3.94 -9.30 -1.99
C MET A 107 3.00 -8.93 -3.12
N PHE A 108 2.24 -9.92 -3.57
CA PHE A 108 1.27 -9.77 -4.64
C PHE A 108 -0.04 -10.43 -4.23
N ALA A 109 -1.15 -9.76 -4.46
CA ALA A 109 -2.51 -10.28 -4.21
C ALA A 109 -3.53 -9.43 -4.96
N LYS A 110 -4.78 -9.90 -5.07
CA LYS A 110 -5.85 -9.02 -5.56
C LYS A 110 -6.25 -7.98 -4.54
N LYS A 111 -6.21 -8.32 -3.25
CA LYS A 111 -6.57 -7.44 -2.15
C LYS A 111 -5.58 -7.57 -1.01
N ALA A 112 -5.34 -6.48 -0.31
CA ALA A 112 -4.52 -6.49 0.90
C ALA A 112 -5.05 -5.52 1.95
N ASN A 113 -4.87 -5.90 3.21
CA ASN A 113 -5.04 -5.03 4.37
C ASN A 113 -3.71 -4.89 5.09
N TYR A 114 -3.40 -3.72 5.54
CA TYR A 114 -2.28 -3.44 6.45
C TYR A 114 -2.79 -2.76 7.71
N ASN A 115 -2.33 -3.21 8.85
CA ASN A 115 -2.54 -2.58 10.14
C ASN A 115 -1.18 -2.43 10.83
N LYS A 116 -0.72 -1.18 10.94
CA LYS A 116 0.56 -0.86 11.57
C LYS A 116 0.57 -1.17 13.06
N GLN A 117 -0.55 -0.95 13.76
CA GLN A 117 -0.64 -1.17 15.20
C GLN A 117 -0.40 -2.64 15.56
N ASP A 118 -0.88 -3.55 14.72
CA ASP A 118 -0.72 -4.99 14.91
C ASP A 118 0.52 -5.54 14.17
N ASN A 119 1.18 -4.73 13.34
CA ASN A 119 2.26 -5.11 12.43
C ASN A 119 1.86 -6.24 11.46
N ILE A 120 0.59 -6.26 11.03
CA ILE A 120 0.02 -7.32 10.22
C ILE A 120 -0.28 -6.82 8.80
N ILE A 121 0.13 -7.61 7.81
CA ILE A 121 -0.35 -7.53 6.42
C ILE A 121 -1.15 -8.78 6.12
N GLU A 122 -2.38 -8.61 5.68
CA GLU A 122 -3.22 -9.69 5.17
C GLU A 122 -3.37 -9.57 3.67
N LEU A 123 -3.18 -10.67 2.97
CA LEU A 123 -3.28 -10.78 1.52
C LEU A 123 -4.39 -11.75 1.15
N PHE A 124 -5.17 -11.41 0.14
CA PHE A 124 -6.33 -12.20 -0.30
C PHE A 124 -6.32 -12.36 -1.81
N GLU A 125 -6.62 -13.55 -2.25
CA GLU A 125 -6.77 -13.97 -3.65
C GLU A 125 -5.49 -13.85 -4.50
N ASN A 126 -5.07 -14.97 -5.07
CA ASN A 126 -3.88 -15.06 -5.92
C ASN A 126 -2.60 -14.55 -5.25
N VAL A 127 -2.39 -14.99 -4.04
CA VAL A 127 -1.28 -14.54 -3.20
C VAL A 127 0.03 -15.11 -3.70
N LYS A 128 1.04 -14.24 -3.83
CA LYS A 128 2.44 -14.58 -4.05
C LYS A 128 3.31 -13.73 -3.13
N VAL A 129 4.16 -14.36 -2.36
CA VAL A 129 5.13 -13.71 -1.46
C VAL A 129 6.53 -14.08 -1.91
N ILE A 130 7.39 -13.09 -2.09
CA ILE A 130 8.81 -13.27 -2.46
C ILE A 130 9.66 -12.68 -1.34
N ARG A 131 10.51 -13.51 -0.77
CA ARG A 131 11.47 -13.11 0.26
C ARG A 131 12.83 -13.77 -0.04
N GLY A 132 13.80 -12.96 -0.40
CA GLY A 132 15.10 -13.50 -0.85
C GLY A 132 14.91 -14.51 -1.99
N ASN A 133 15.34 -15.75 -1.77
CA ASN A 133 15.26 -16.85 -2.73
C ASN A 133 13.97 -17.67 -2.61
N GLU A 134 13.05 -17.30 -1.72
CA GLU A 134 11.81 -18.02 -1.49
C GLU A 134 10.65 -17.38 -2.25
N ILE A 135 9.86 -18.20 -2.93
CA ILE A 135 8.58 -17.81 -3.55
C ILE A 135 7.50 -18.71 -2.97
N ILE A 136 6.50 -18.09 -2.34
CA ILE A 136 5.38 -18.81 -1.73
C ILE A 136 4.09 -18.35 -2.39
N ILE A 137 3.25 -19.32 -2.76
CA ILE A 137 2.00 -19.10 -3.49
C ILE A 137 0.85 -19.74 -2.72
N GLY A 138 -0.26 -19.00 -2.59
CA GLY A 138 -1.48 -19.46 -1.93
C GLY A 138 -2.68 -18.57 -2.29
N ASP A 139 -3.76 -18.71 -1.54
CA ASP A 139 -4.98 -17.90 -1.72
C ASP A 139 -5.17 -16.84 -0.61
N TYR A 140 -4.51 -17.04 0.53
CA TYR A 140 -4.49 -16.13 1.66
C TYR A 140 -3.12 -16.14 2.33
N ALA A 141 -2.65 -14.98 2.76
CA ALA A 141 -1.49 -14.87 3.65
C ALA A 141 -1.76 -13.87 4.78
N ASN A 142 -1.21 -14.19 5.94
CA ASN A 142 -1.07 -13.28 7.07
C ASN A 142 0.41 -13.17 7.39
N ILE A 143 0.93 -11.95 7.35
CA ILE A 143 2.35 -11.64 7.48
C ILE A 143 2.53 -10.72 8.68
N ASP A 144 3.27 -11.18 9.65
CA ASP A 144 3.73 -10.39 10.80
C ASP A 144 5.07 -9.73 10.41
N THR A 145 5.03 -8.42 10.21
CA THR A 145 6.20 -7.66 9.76
C THR A 145 7.21 -7.40 10.88
N LEU A 146 6.78 -7.50 12.15
CA LEU A 146 7.66 -7.33 13.30
C LEU A 146 8.49 -8.60 13.55
N ASN A 147 7.83 -9.77 13.53
CA ASN A 147 8.47 -11.06 13.81
C ASN A 147 8.96 -11.75 12.52
N GLU A 148 8.84 -11.09 11.37
CA GLU A 148 9.20 -11.62 10.06
C GLU A 148 8.62 -13.01 9.77
N SER A 149 7.44 -13.29 10.30
CA SER A 149 6.75 -14.57 10.14
C SER A 149 5.55 -14.46 9.20
N TYR A 150 5.23 -15.56 8.54
CA TYR A 150 4.07 -15.61 7.65
C TYR A 150 3.32 -16.93 7.73
N LYS A 151 2.01 -16.84 7.60
CA LYS A 151 1.10 -17.98 7.52
C LYS A 151 0.33 -17.91 6.21
N ILE A 152 0.55 -18.89 5.34
CA ILE A 152 -0.10 -18.94 4.02
C ILE A 152 -1.03 -20.12 3.95
N LYS A 153 -2.19 -19.92 3.33
CA LYS A 153 -3.24 -20.95 3.18
C LYS A 153 -3.71 -21.01 1.73
N SER A 154 -4.17 -22.18 1.32
CA SER A 154 -5.01 -22.34 0.16
C SER A 154 -6.46 -22.55 0.63
N ASN A 155 -7.40 -21.86 -0.01
CA ASN A 155 -8.83 -21.95 0.31
C ASN A 155 -9.52 -23.13 -0.39
N ASN A 156 -8.82 -23.81 -1.31
CA ASN A 156 -9.36 -24.93 -2.06
C ASN A 156 -8.60 -26.21 -1.67
N SER A 157 -9.34 -27.27 -1.33
CA SER A 157 -8.77 -28.58 -1.02
C SER A 157 -7.90 -29.16 -2.14
N ASP A 158 -8.19 -28.77 -3.39
CA ASP A 158 -7.47 -29.22 -4.59
C ASP A 158 -6.23 -28.36 -4.91
N LYS A 159 -6.11 -27.18 -4.31
CA LYS A 159 -4.96 -26.30 -4.44
C LYS A 159 -4.12 -26.37 -3.17
N LYS A 160 -2.87 -26.70 -3.32
CA LYS A 160 -1.90 -26.70 -2.21
C LYS A 160 -1.09 -25.40 -2.21
N VAL A 161 -0.68 -24.96 -1.02
CA VAL A 161 0.38 -23.94 -0.90
C VAL A 161 1.63 -24.48 -1.59
N LYS A 162 2.25 -23.65 -2.44
CA LYS A 162 3.50 -23.99 -3.14
C LYS A 162 4.62 -23.14 -2.58
N ILE A 163 5.73 -23.76 -2.28
CA ILE A 163 6.98 -23.09 -1.88
C ILE A 163 8.06 -23.48 -2.89
N LEU A 164 8.67 -22.49 -3.49
CA LEU A 164 9.78 -22.64 -4.44
C LEU A 164 10.99 -21.98 -3.80
N ILE A 165 12.07 -22.71 -3.65
CA ILE A 165 13.34 -22.21 -3.11
C ILE A 165 14.37 -22.34 -4.24
N SER A 166 14.90 -21.21 -4.72
CA SER A 166 16.00 -21.23 -5.69
C SER A 166 17.32 -21.38 -4.96
N GLN A 167 18.08 -22.44 -5.29
CA GLN A 167 19.46 -22.56 -4.82
C GLN A 167 20.34 -21.63 -5.68
N THR A 168 20.99 -20.66 -5.06
CA THR A 168 22.14 -20.00 -5.68
C THR A 168 23.30 -21.01 -5.69
N ASN A 169 23.64 -21.54 -6.86
CA ASN A 169 24.94 -22.20 -7.01
C ASN A 169 26.00 -21.09 -6.89
N GLU A 170 26.75 -21.12 -5.81
CA GLU A 170 28.03 -20.39 -5.69
C GLU A 170 29.04 -20.88 -6.71
#